data_3b9b9d3b631cf87322a0b7b75f8effe7
#
_entry.id   3b9b9d3b631cf87322a0b7b75f8effe7
#
_cell.length_a   1.000
_cell.length_b   1.000
_cell.length_c   1.000
_cell.angle_alpha   90.00
_cell.angle_beta   90.00
_cell.angle_gamma   90.00
#
_symmetry.space_group_name_H-M   'P 1'
#
loop_
_entity.id
_entity.type
_entity.pdbx_description
1 polymer ?
#
loop_
_entity_poly.entity_id
_entity_poly.type
_entity_poly.pdbx_seq_one_letter_code
_entity_poly.pdbx_strand_id
1 'polypeptide(L)'
;VIIPVNFINEEECVGVKVDGGVVAKTIREIEIMCLAGNIPESIDIDIENLNLGDSIRLTEISLPEGSEIPGLTEETDQMVVSVNAPKAVEEEPVIDEVEDGEGQESEDASEDTGRDESDSAEENTEKDSSEES
;
A
#
# COMPACT_ATOMS: atom_id res chain seq x y z
N VAL A 1 -24.83 -5.99 6.47
CA VAL A 1 -23.75 -6.99 6.33
C VAL A 1 -22.60 -6.41 5.52
N ILE A 2 -21.39 -6.79 5.86
CA ILE A 2 -20.18 -6.41 5.13
C ILE A 2 -19.90 -7.50 4.12
N ILE A 3 -19.74 -7.13 2.86
CA ILE A 3 -19.54 -8.06 1.75
C ILE A 3 -18.28 -7.69 0.98
N PRO A 4 -17.45 -8.67 0.64
CA PRO A 4 -16.25 -8.43 -0.13
C PRO A 4 -16.59 -8.05 -1.58
N VAL A 5 -15.79 -7.14 -2.12
CA VAL A 5 -15.86 -6.73 -3.52
C VAL A 5 -14.86 -7.56 -4.33
N ASN A 6 -15.35 -8.16 -5.37
CA ASN A 6 -14.55 -8.90 -6.33
C ASN A 6 -14.44 -8.12 -7.65
N PHE A 7 -13.23 -7.91 -8.12
CA PHE A 7 -12.99 -7.21 -9.39
C PHE A 7 -12.75 -8.24 -10.48
N ILE A 8 -13.61 -8.21 -11.49
CA ILE A 8 -13.52 -9.11 -12.64
C ILE A 8 -12.94 -8.38 -13.85
N ASN A 9 -12.32 -9.15 -14.76
CA ASN A 9 -11.74 -8.65 -16.01
C ASN A 9 -10.61 -7.61 -15.81
N GLU A 10 -9.88 -7.70 -14.71
CA GLU A 10 -8.77 -6.78 -14.42
C GLU A 10 -7.68 -6.81 -15.49
N GLU A 11 -7.36 -8.01 -15.99
CA GLU A 11 -6.36 -8.21 -17.03
C GLU A 11 -6.84 -7.75 -18.43
N GLU A 12 -8.14 -7.67 -18.62
CA GLU A 12 -8.77 -7.25 -19.87
C GLU A 12 -9.12 -5.76 -19.88
N CYS A 13 -8.98 -5.10 -18.74
CA CYS A 13 -9.19 -3.67 -18.58
C CYS A 13 -8.41 -2.87 -19.64
N VAL A 14 -9.11 -2.07 -20.40
CA VAL A 14 -8.54 -1.26 -21.49
C VAL A 14 -7.42 -0.36 -20.98
N GLY A 15 -7.64 0.30 -19.85
CA GLY A 15 -6.66 1.19 -19.25
C GLY A 15 -5.38 0.46 -18.77
N VAL A 16 -5.50 -0.82 -18.41
CA VAL A 16 -4.34 -1.64 -18.03
C VAL A 16 -3.63 -2.19 -19.27
N LYS A 17 -4.40 -2.76 -20.19
CA LYS A 17 -3.85 -3.50 -21.33
C LYS A 17 -3.28 -2.59 -22.43
N VAL A 18 -3.93 -1.46 -22.68
CA VAL A 18 -3.55 -0.53 -23.75
C VAL A 18 -2.63 0.55 -23.23
N ASP A 19 -2.97 1.12 -22.11
CA ASP A 19 -2.26 2.28 -21.56
C ASP A 19 -1.24 1.91 -20.48
N GLY A 20 -1.19 0.62 -20.11
CA GLY A 20 -0.29 0.15 -19.07
C GLY A 20 -0.62 0.69 -17.67
N GLY A 21 -1.87 1.08 -17.45
CA GLY A 21 -2.34 1.62 -16.18
C GLY A 21 -2.29 0.59 -15.05
N VAL A 22 -2.40 1.07 -13.85
CA VAL A 22 -2.48 0.26 -12.63
C VAL A 22 -3.84 0.44 -11.99
N VAL A 23 -4.49 -0.68 -11.68
CA VAL A 23 -5.76 -0.68 -10.96
C VAL A 23 -5.50 -0.40 -9.48
N ALA A 24 -6.02 0.70 -9.00
CA ALA A 24 -6.01 1.06 -7.58
C ALA A 24 -7.35 0.70 -6.96
N LYS A 25 -7.36 -0.33 -6.15
CA LYS A 25 -8.52 -0.79 -5.39
C LYS A 25 -8.56 -0.05 -4.06
N THR A 26 -9.49 0.88 -3.92
CA THR A 26 -9.62 1.70 -2.72
C THR A 26 -10.49 1.01 -1.67
N ILE A 27 -11.59 0.40 -2.12
CA ILE A 27 -12.53 -0.31 -1.27
C ILE A 27 -12.54 -1.78 -1.66
N ARG A 28 -12.42 -2.65 -0.69
CA ARG A 28 -12.44 -4.10 -0.87
C ARG A 28 -13.64 -4.76 -0.25
N GLU A 29 -14.31 -4.05 0.63
CA GLU A 29 -15.47 -4.50 1.38
C GLU A 29 -16.49 -3.37 1.41
N ILE A 30 -17.76 -3.70 1.19
CA ILE A 30 -18.85 -2.74 1.21
C ILE A 30 -19.88 -3.20 2.22
N GLU A 31 -20.35 -2.26 3.04
CA GLU A 31 -21.47 -2.51 3.92
C GLU A 31 -22.77 -2.33 3.14
N ILE A 32 -23.56 -3.37 3.07
CA ILE A 32 -24.86 -3.33 2.43
C ILE A 32 -25.97 -3.76 3.38
N MET A 33 -27.14 -3.20 3.18
CA MET A 33 -28.39 -3.65 3.77
C MET A 33 -29.15 -4.48 2.74
N CYS A 34 -29.43 -5.72 3.07
CA CYS A 34 -30.17 -6.63 2.21
C CYS A 34 -31.16 -7.46 3.01
N LEU A 35 -32.11 -8.04 2.31
CA LEU A 35 -33.06 -8.98 2.89
C LEU A 35 -32.35 -10.28 3.25
N ALA A 36 -32.69 -10.88 4.37
CA ALA A 36 -32.04 -12.08 4.89
C ALA A 36 -32.00 -13.30 3.93
N GLY A 37 -32.85 -13.31 2.91
CA GLY A 37 -32.84 -14.34 1.88
C GLY A 37 -31.99 -14.05 0.64
N ASN A 38 -31.47 -12.82 0.52
CA ASN A 38 -30.76 -12.36 -0.67
C ASN A 38 -29.39 -11.79 -0.33
N ILE A 39 -28.72 -12.37 0.64
CA ILE A 39 -27.35 -11.97 0.99
C ILE A 39 -26.40 -12.51 -0.06
N PRO A 40 -25.74 -11.66 -0.88
CA PRO A 40 -24.73 -12.13 -1.82
C PRO A 40 -23.45 -12.52 -1.09
N GLU A 41 -22.72 -13.44 -1.65
CA GLU A 41 -21.40 -13.84 -1.12
C GLU A 41 -20.31 -12.83 -1.48
N SER A 42 -20.46 -12.16 -2.63
CA SER A 42 -19.55 -11.13 -3.13
C SER A 42 -20.29 -10.15 -4.03
N ILE A 43 -19.72 -8.99 -4.23
CA ILE A 43 -20.18 -8.01 -5.23
C ILE A 43 -19.13 -8.01 -6.34
N ASP A 44 -19.53 -8.44 -7.54
CA ASP A 44 -18.67 -8.48 -8.69
C ASP A 44 -18.73 -7.14 -9.44
N ILE A 45 -17.58 -6.51 -9.60
CA ILE A 45 -17.43 -5.25 -10.33
C ILE A 45 -16.61 -5.52 -11.59
N ASP A 46 -17.22 -5.27 -12.73
CA ASP A 46 -16.56 -5.40 -14.03
C ASP A 46 -15.77 -4.13 -14.34
N ILE A 47 -14.48 -4.27 -14.54
CA ILE A 47 -13.57 -3.18 -14.85
C ILE A 47 -12.98 -3.25 -16.26
N GLU A 48 -13.50 -4.14 -17.11
CA GLU A 48 -13.03 -4.32 -18.49
C GLU A 48 -12.98 -3.02 -19.28
N ASN A 49 -14.05 -2.22 -19.18
CA ASN A 49 -14.25 -1.03 -19.99
C ASN A 49 -13.64 0.26 -19.41
N LEU A 50 -12.91 0.16 -18.32
CA LEU A 50 -12.25 1.31 -17.71
C LEU A 50 -11.03 1.73 -18.49
N ASN A 51 -10.96 3.02 -18.82
CA ASN A 51 -9.79 3.64 -19.42
C ASN A 51 -8.85 4.19 -18.35
N LEU A 52 -7.70 4.62 -18.80
CA LEU A 52 -6.76 5.32 -17.93
C LEU A 52 -7.40 6.62 -17.39
N GLY A 53 -7.41 6.75 -16.06
CA GLY A 53 -8.01 7.87 -15.38
C GLY A 53 -9.47 7.69 -15.01
N ASP A 54 -10.10 6.59 -15.46
CA ASP A 54 -11.47 6.28 -15.07
C ASP A 54 -11.53 5.68 -13.66
N SER A 55 -12.66 5.85 -13.02
CA SER A 55 -12.93 5.32 -11.69
C SER A 55 -14.39 4.91 -11.58
N ILE A 56 -14.64 3.87 -10.81
CA ILE A 56 -15.99 3.44 -10.44
C ILE A 56 -16.28 3.88 -9.02
N ARG A 57 -17.46 4.44 -8.82
CA ARG A 57 -17.95 4.89 -7.53
C ARG A 57 -19.00 3.93 -6.97
N LEU A 58 -19.26 4.05 -5.68
CA LEU A 58 -20.28 3.22 -5.00
C LEU A 58 -21.67 3.32 -5.66
N THR A 59 -22.01 4.47 -6.22
CA THR A 59 -23.29 4.70 -6.94
C THR A 59 -23.40 3.97 -8.26
N GLU A 60 -22.27 3.62 -8.88
CA GLU A 60 -22.20 2.96 -10.19
C GLU A 60 -22.17 1.44 -10.10
N ILE A 61 -22.06 0.92 -8.89
CA ILE A 61 -21.99 -0.52 -8.67
C ILE A 61 -23.38 -1.15 -8.84
N SER A 62 -23.42 -2.23 -9.60
CA SER A 62 -24.60 -3.07 -9.73
C SER A 62 -24.82 -3.88 -8.47
N LEU A 63 -25.75 -3.42 -7.65
CA LEU A 63 -26.17 -4.15 -6.45
C LEU A 63 -27.20 -5.23 -6.80
N PRO A 64 -27.18 -6.36 -6.13
CA PRO A 64 -28.23 -7.37 -6.27
C PRO A 64 -29.59 -6.84 -5.79
N GLU A 65 -30.66 -7.48 -6.30
CA GLU A 65 -32.04 -7.07 -6.02
C GLU A 65 -32.35 -7.05 -4.52
N GLY A 66 -32.82 -5.92 -4.05
CA GLY A 66 -33.18 -5.74 -2.65
C GLY A 66 -32.02 -5.43 -1.72
N SER A 67 -30.89 -5.01 -2.28
CA SER A 67 -29.72 -4.53 -1.54
C SER A 67 -29.58 -3.03 -1.67
N GLU A 68 -29.25 -2.37 -0.58
CA GLU A 68 -28.97 -0.93 -0.54
C GLU A 68 -27.71 -0.66 0.28
N ILE A 69 -26.95 0.34 -0.09
CA ILE A 69 -25.80 0.79 0.69
C ILE A 69 -26.31 1.82 1.71
N PRO A 70 -26.21 1.53 3.00
CA PRO A 70 -26.67 2.47 4.03
C PRO A 70 -25.83 3.75 4.00
N GLY A 71 -26.53 4.89 3.97
CA GLY A 71 -25.86 6.19 4.00
C GLY A 71 -25.18 6.59 2.69
N LEU A 72 -25.44 5.90 1.59
CA LEU A 72 -24.96 6.33 0.29
C LEU A 72 -25.67 7.60 -0.13
N THR A 73 -24.95 8.67 -0.19
CA THR A 73 -25.37 9.99 -0.68
C THR A 73 -24.30 10.50 -1.62
N GLU A 74 -24.64 11.50 -2.43
CA GLU A 74 -23.66 12.15 -3.32
C GLU A 74 -22.44 12.71 -2.57
N GLU A 75 -22.59 12.98 -1.28
CA GLU A 75 -21.48 13.45 -0.43
C GLU A 75 -20.63 12.31 0.16
N THR A 76 -21.21 11.12 0.28
CA THR A 76 -20.55 9.92 0.81
C THR A 76 -20.17 8.93 -0.27
N ASP A 77 -20.34 9.31 -1.55
CA ASP A 77 -19.98 8.50 -2.70
C ASP A 77 -18.48 8.35 -2.83
N GLN A 78 -17.99 7.21 -2.38
CA GLN A 78 -16.56 6.91 -2.38
C GLN A 78 -16.17 6.19 -3.65
N MET A 79 -14.97 6.48 -4.11
CA MET A 79 -14.34 5.76 -5.22
C MET A 79 -13.94 4.37 -4.76
N VAL A 80 -14.39 3.37 -5.49
CA VAL A 80 -14.12 1.94 -5.19
C VAL A 80 -12.88 1.45 -5.88
N VAL A 81 -12.77 1.78 -7.15
CA VAL A 81 -11.64 1.40 -8.00
C VAL A 81 -11.31 2.52 -8.96
N SER A 82 -10.06 2.69 -9.27
CA SER A 82 -9.60 3.62 -10.31
C SER A 82 -8.44 3.03 -11.09
N VAL A 83 -8.34 3.40 -12.35
CA VAL A 83 -7.21 3.04 -13.21
C VAL A 83 -6.32 4.26 -13.33
N ASN A 84 -5.16 4.20 -12.72
CA ASN A 84 -4.20 5.28 -12.76
C ASN A 84 -3.06 4.96 -13.72
N ALA A 85 -2.48 6.00 -14.31
CA ALA A 85 -1.22 5.83 -15.01
C ALA A 85 -0.21 5.21 -14.04
N PRO A 86 0.56 4.22 -14.49
CA PRO A 86 1.67 3.78 -13.68
C PRO A 86 2.49 5.03 -13.39
N LYS A 87 2.56 5.42 -12.13
CA LYS A 87 3.67 6.25 -11.72
C LYS A 87 4.87 5.44 -12.15
N ALA A 88 5.53 5.88 -13.21
CA ALA A 88 6.91 5.55 -13.34
C ALA A 88 7.45 5.81 -11.94
N VAL A 89 7.84 4.76 -11.27
CA VAL A 89 8.84 4.90 -10.24
C VAL A 89 9.91 5.61 -11.04
N GLU A 90 10.01 6.91 -10.86
CA GLU A 90 11.28 7.54 -11.04
C GLU A 90 12.15 6.73 -10.10
N GLU A 91 12.70 5.67 -10.65
CA GLU A 91 14.00 5.26 -10.24
C GLU A 91 14.76 6.58 -10.38
N GLU A 92 14.92 7.24 -9.26
CA GLU A 92 15.98 8.21 -9.14
C GLU A 92 17.12 7.50 -9.82
N PRO A 93 17.66 8.05 -10.90
CA PRO A 93 18.83 7.45 -11.46
C PRO A 93 19.74 7.29 -10.27
N VAL A 94 19.98 6.07 -9.89
CA VAL A 94 21.18 5.76 -9.16
C VAL A 94 22.22 6.30 -10.10
N ILE A 95 22.65 7.50 -9.81
CA ILE A 95 23.82 8.04 -10.41
C ILE A 95 24.89 7.08 -9.90
N ASP A 96 25.08 6.06 -10.67
CA ASP A 96 26.31 5.33 -10.68
C ASP A 96 27.29 6.32 -11.31
N GLU A 97 27.63 7.26 -10.50
CA GLU A 97 28.81 8.06 -10.74
C GLU A 97 29.97 7.13 -10.45
N VAL A 98 30.19 6.28 -11.42
CA VAL A 98 31.51 5.74 -11.63
C VAL A 98 32.29 6.93 -12.12
N GLU A 99 32.65 7.77 -11.21
CA GLU A 99 33.72 8.68 -11.46
C GLU A 99 34.99 7.86 -11.49
N ASP A 100 35.34 7.53 -12.70
CA ASP A 100 36.66 7.20 -13.09
C ASP A 100 37.56 8.39 -12.77
N GLY A 101 37.92 8.49 -11.53
CA GLY A 101 38.85 9.45 -10.99
C GLY A 101 40.18 8.79 -10.85
N GLU A 102 40.87 8.73 -11.92
CA GLU A 102 42.32 8.69 -11.96
C GLU A 102 42.88 9.84 -11.13
N GLY A 103 43.48 9.55 -10.06
CA GLY A 103 44.07 10.57 -9.19
C GLY A 103 44.85 9.94 -8.09
N GLN A 104 46.01 9.42 -8.48
CA GLN A 104 47.30 9.81 -7.99
C GLN A 104 47.43 9.93 -6.48
N GLU A 105 48.01 8.88 -5.91
CA GLU A 105 49.25 8.97 -5.18
C GLU A 105 49.48 10.26 -4.39
N SER A 106 49.40 10.14 -3.10
CA SER A 106 50.43 10.65 -2.23
C SER A 106 50.38 9.92 -0.89
N GLU A 107 51.41 9.20 -0.70
CA GLU A 107 52.01 8.88 0.57
C GLU A 107 51.91 10.04 1.56
N ASP A 108 51.50 9.79 2.74
CA ASP A 108 52.35 10.04 3.86
C ASP A 108 51.86 9.29 5.10
N ALA A 109 52.80 8.54 5.56
CA ALA A 109 52.85 7.84 6.81
C ALA A 109 52.99 8.81 7.96
N SER A 110 52.36 8.50 9.02
CA SER A 110 52.85 8.59 10.39
C SER A 110 51.67 8.29 11.32
N GLU A 111 51.74 7.11 11.92
CA GLU A 111 52.30 6.97 13.25
C GLU A 111 51.75 7.95 14.25
N ASP A 112 50.96 7.50 15.12
CA ASP A 112 51.32 7.41 16.51
C ASP A 112 50.13 6.92 17.36
N THR A 113 50.27 5.73 17.88
CA THR A 113 50.25 5.31 19.26
C THR A 113 49.48 6.15 20.24
N GLY A 114 48.61 5.47 20.87
CA GLY A 114 48.00 5.90 22.10
C GLY A 114 46.77 5.09 22.44
N ARG A 115 46.81 3.91 22.79
CA ARG A 115 47.03 3.27 24.07
C ARG A 115 46.50 4.08 25.22
N ASP A 116 45.47 3.63 25.76
CA ASP A 116 45.17 3.48 27.16
C ASP A 116 43.70 3.12 27.31
N GLU A 117 43.40 1.94 27.59
CA GLU A 117 43.35 1.28 28.89
C GLU A 117 42.44 1.93 29.89
N SER A 118 41.67 1.04 30.30
CA SER A 118 41.03 0.91 31.60
C SER A 118 39.59 1.31 31.65
N ASP A 119 38.82 0.37 31.84
CA ASP A 119 38.64 -0.48 33.00
C ASP A 119 37.42 -0.04 33.79
N SER A 120 36.81 -1.06 34.21
CA SER A 120 35.91 -1.08 35.37
C SER A 120 34.44 -0.79 35.04
N ALA A 121 33.67 -1.80 34.88
CA ALA A 121 33.30 -2.79 35.87
C ALA A 121 32.39 -2.24 36.94
N GLU A 122 31.50 -3.10 37.16
CA GLU A 122 30.75 -3.34 38.39
C GLU A 122 29.49 -2.51 38.53
N GLU A 123 28.54 -3.27 38.45
CA GLU A 123 27.93 -4.06 39.51
C GLU A 123 26.82 -3.28 40.16
N ASN A 124 25.75 -3.79 40.12
CA ASN A 124 25.14 -4.49 41.22
C ASN A 124 23.65 -4.22 41.29
N THR A 125 22.97 -5.26 41.03
CA THR A 125 22.22 -6.01 42.01
C THR A 125 21.03 -5.33 42.63
N GLU A 126 20.10 -6.16 42.51
CA GLU A 126 19.21 -6.62 43.59
C GLU A 126 18.10 -5.67 43.95
N LYS A 127 17.03 -6.21 43.76
CA LYS A 127 16.27 -7.01 44.67
C LYS A 127 15.01 -6.29 45.06
N ASP A 128 14.07 -7.00 44.88
CA ASP A 128 13.24 -7.64 45.88
C ASP A 128 11.84 -7.06 45.95
N SER A 129 11.06 -7.93 45.53
CA SER A 129 10.06 -8.65 46.30
C SER A 129 8.84 -7.87 46.76
N SER A 130 7.88 -8.59 46.43
CA SER A 130 6.81 -9.05 47.31
C SER A 130 5.70 -8.06 47.56
N GLU A 131 4.66 -8.62 47.26
CA GLU A 131 3.66 -9.18 48.14
C GLU A 131 2.55 -8.22 48.44
N GLU A 132 1.50 -8.75 48.08
CA GLU A 132 0.34 -9.08 48.90
C GLU A 132 -0.71 -7.99 49.05
N SER A 133 -1.77 -8.16 48.49
CA SER A 133 -3.05 -8.59 49.06
C SER A 133 -4.15 -8.44 48.05
#